data_a62006db5b5b7767dc19ca0c8f640d1c
#
_entry.id   a62006db5b5b7767dc19ca0c8f640d1c
#
_cell.length_a   1.000
_cell.length_b   1.000
_cell.length_c   1.000
_cell.angle_alpha   90.00
_cell.angle_beta   90.00
_cell.angle_gamma   90.00
#
_symmetry.space_group_name_H-M   'P 1'
#
loop_
_entity.id
_entity.type
_entity.pdbx_description
1 polymer ?
#
loop_
_entity_poly.entity_id
_entity_poly.type
_entity_poly.pdbx_seq_one_letter_code
_entity_poly.pdbx_strand_id
1 'polypeptide(L)'
;LICIATVFLVMFVKGPVMEHYKVVQPDTIEALSIPAQHIARVITDGGELTQEQEELLSKVVDLERVPKEYDSTISDPIKTLVREKGNQDYIKEHAKEYLKLWLELGMKYPGTYLKAQIDQTRGFWCPGVEYWAVSTEVKDNTFGMVRDSKLPSVFQAGLEKVEGFFYAMPVIEWFWGIGIYTWIAIAMFWISIFKKQKILVFFPVLAIVASLMIATPVFAEFRYAYAVVVTVPFFIAIGCSKKHLILADKKILVYDNIN
;
A
#
# COMPACT_ATOMS: atom_id res chain seq x y z
N LEU A 1 -4.87 13.90 24.51
CA LEU A 1 -4.24 15.21 24.28
C LEU A 1 -3.32 15.19 23.05
N ILE A 2 -2.33 14.24 22.97
CA ILE A 2 -1.38 14.12 21.86
C ILE A 2 -2.10 13.97 20.51
N CYS A 3 -3.06 13.04 20.38
CA CYS A 3 -3.80 12.85 19.13
C CYS A 3 -4.53 14.12 18.67
N ILE A 4 -5.12 14.87 19.59
CA ILE A 4 -5.82 16.13 19.30
C ILE A 4 -4.81 17.17 18.81
N ALA A 5 -3.69 17.32 19.51
CA ALA A 5 -2.61 18.23 19.11
C ALA A 5 -2.05 17.88 17.73
N THR A 6 -1.87 16.58 17.43
CA THR A 6 -1.42 16.11 16.10
C THR A 6 -2.43 16.47 15.01
N VAL A 7 -3.72 16.28 15.26
CA VAL A 7 -4.78 16.66 14.29
C VAL A 7 -4.73 18.16 14.02
N PHE A 8 -4.66 18.99 15.07
CA PHE A 8 -4.55 20.46 14.91
C PHE A 8 -3.29 20.86 14.15
N LEU A 9 -2.15 20.24 14.46
CA LEU A 9 -0.89 20.51 13.75
C LEU A 9 -1.00 20.16 12.24
N VAL A 10 -1.57 18.99 11.93
CA VAL A 10 -1.79 18.56 10.54
C VAL A 10 -2.74 19.52 9.81
N MET A 11 -3.83 19.93 10.44
CA MET A 11 -4.77 20.90 9.87
C MET A 11 -4.12 22.27 9.65
N PHE A 12 -3.32 22.74 10.59
CA PHE A 12 -2.59 23.99 10.48
C PHE A 12 -1.57 23.95 9.33
N VAL A 13 -0.79 22.85 9.22
CA VAL A 13 0.19 22.70 8.14
C VAL A 13 -0.52 22.56 6.79
N LYS A 14 -1.52 21.70 6.67
CA LYS A 14 -2.23 21.46 5.40
C LYS A 14 -3.11 22.62 4.94
N GLY A 15 -3.57 23.46 5.85
CA GLY A 15 -4.32 24.67 5.52
C GLY A 15 -3.39 25.89 5.42
N PRO A 16 -3.30 26.74 6.48
CA PRO A 16 -2.65 28.05 6.41
C PRO A 16 -1.20 28.03 5.92
N VAL A 17 -0.40 27.01 6.31
CA VAL A 17 1.02 26.94 5.92
C VAL A 17 1.14 26.62 4.44
N MET A 18 0.46 25.57 3.95
CA MET A 18 0.54 25.19 2.54
C MET A 18 -0.05 26.28 1.62
N GLU A 19 -1.10 26.97 2.05
CA GLU A 19 -1.68 28.08 1.32
C GLU A 19 -0.71 29.28 1.24
N HIS A 20 -0.08 29.65 2.36
CA HIS A 20 0.92 30.72 2.41
C HIS A 20 2.11 30.47 1.45
N TYR A 21 2.60 29.24 1.40
CA TYR A 21 3.69 28.83 0.52
C TYR A 21 3.23 28.45 -0.90
N LYS A 22 1.96 28.62 -1.23
CA LYS A 22 1.38 28.28 -2.54
C LYS A 22 1.71 26.83 -2.97
N VAL A 23 1.66 25.91 -2.02
CA VAL A 23 1.92 24.48 -2.31
C VAL A 23 0.84 23.94 -3.23
N VAL A 24 1.25 23.41 -4.37
CA VAL A 24 0.31 22.78 -5.33
C VAL A 24 -0.31 21.56 -4.69
N GLN A 25 -1.63 21.52 -4.66
CA GLN A 25 -2.39 20.37 -4.15
C GLN A 25 -2.28 19.19 -5.11
N PRO A 26 -2.27 17.95 -4.62
CA PRO A 26 -2.32 16.79 -5.49
C PRO A 26 -3.63 16.78 -6.28
N ASP A 27 -3.57 16.17 -7.46
CA ASP A 27 -4.73 15.99 -8.34
C ASP A 27 -5.88 15.31 -7.60
N THR A 28 -7.12 15.71 -7.91
CA THR A 28 -8.33 15.13 -7.30
C THR A 28 -8.39 13.62 -7.47
N ILE A 29 -7.98 13.13 -8.63
CA ILE A 29 -8.00 11.69 -8.95
C ILE A 29 -7.06 10.86 -8.08
N GLU A 30 -6.02 11.45 -7.48
CA GLU A 30 -5.14 10.72 -6.55
C GLU A 30 -5.90 10.23 -5.31
N ALA A 31 -6.81 11.04 -4.78
CA ALA A 31 -7.65 10.66 -3.64
C ALA A 31 -8.75 9.64 -4.02
N LEU A 32 -9.01 9.46 -5.31
CA LEU A 32 -10.08 8.62 -5.84
C LEU A 32 -9.56 7.34 -6.52
N SER A 33 -8.32 6.96 -6.28
CA SER A 33 -7.68 5.78 -6.91
C SER A 33 -8.52 4.51 -6.78
N ILE A 34 -9.08 4.24 -5.60
CA ILE A 34 -9.89 3.04 -5.37
C ILE A 34 -11.25 3.10 -6.07
N PRO A 35 -12.07 4.17 -5.91
CA PRO A 35 -13.29 4.33 -6.68
C PRO A 35 -13.08 4.23 -8.19
N ALA A 36 -12.04 4.89 -8.72
CA ALA A 36 -11.71 4.86 -10.14
C ALA A 36 -11.39 3.44 -10.62
N GLN A 37 -10.59 2.69 -9.86
CA GLN A 37 -10.21 1.32 -10.17
C GLN A 37 -11.41 0.37 -10.16
N HIS A 38 -12.31 0.52 -9.17
CA HIS A 38 -13.53 -0.27 -9.08
C HIS A 38 -14.46 -0.01 -10.26
N ILE A 39 -14.70 1.26 -10.60
CA ILE A 39 -15.56 1.64 -11.73
C ILE A 39 -14.95 1.16 -13.05
N ALA A 40 -13.63 1.37 -13.23
CA ALA A 40 -12.93 0.92 -14.42
C ALA A 40 -12.99 -0.59 -14.59
N ARG A 41 -12.94 -1.37 -13.51
CA ARG A 41 -13.12 -2.82 -13.55
C ARG A 41 -14.51 -3.22 -14.01
N VAL A 42 -15.56 -2.53 -13.54
CA VAL A 42 -16.94 -2.81 -13.98
C VAL A 42 -17.05 -2.57 -15.48
N ILE A 43 -16.53 -1.46 -15.99
CA ILE A 43 -16.55 -1.13 -17.43
C ILE A 43 -15.77 -2.19 -18.22
N THR A 44 -14.59 -2.58 -17.76
CA THR A 44 -13.71 -3.55 -18.43
C THR A 44 -14.33 -4.96 -18.48
N ASP A 45 -15.01 -5.37 -17.41
CA ASP A 45 -15.71 -6.66 -17.34
C ASP A 45 -17.07 -6.64 -18.08
N GLY A 46 -17.43 -5.55 -18.79
CA GLY A 46 -18.66 -5.43 -19.57
C GLY A 46 -19.90 -5.16 -18.72
N GLY A 47 -19.74 -4.57 -17.55
CA GLY A 47 -20.86 -4.17 -16.70
C GLY A 47 -21.71 -3.06 -17.34
N GLU A 48 -23.03 -3.21 -17.30
CA GLU A 48 -23.96 -2.25 -17.84
C GLU A 48 -24.05 -0.99 -16.97
N LEU A 49 -23.85 0.15 -17.57
CA LEU A 49 -24.10 1.48 -17.01
C LEU A 49 -25.46 1.99 -17.44
N THR A 50 -26.09 2.84 -16.66
CA THR A 50 -27.24 3.62 -17.11
C THR A 50 -26.76 4.80 -17.96
N GLN A 51 -27.62 5.35 -18.78
CA GLN A 51 -27.28 6.51 -19.60
C GLN A 51 -26.78 7.69 -18.76
N GLU A 52 -27.39 7.93 -17.59
CA GLU A 52 -26.97 8.98 -16.66
C GLU A 52 -25.55 8.72 -16.11
N GLN A 53 -25.22 7.45 -15.82
CA GLN A 53 -23.88 7.05 -15.34
C GLN A 53 -22.83 7.20 -16.45
N GLU A 54 -23.15 6.83 -17.68
CA GLU A 54 -22.27 7.03 -18.84
C GLU A 54 -22.01 8.51 -19.11
N GLU A 55 -23.06 9.34 -19.11
CA GLU A 55 -22.97 10.78 -19.28
C GLU A 55 -22.08 11.41 -18.17
N LEU A 56 -22.28 11.02 -16.93
CA LEU A 56 -21.47 11.52 -15.80
C LEU A 56 -19.99 11.13 -15.94
N LEU A 57 -19.69 9.87 -16.23
CA LEU A 57 -18.33 9.37 -16.38
C LEU A 57 -17.63 9.96 -17.60
N SER A 58 -18.33 10.11 -18.73
CA SER A 58 -17.78 10.68 -19.96
C SER A 58 -17.28 12.12 -19.82
N LYS A 59 -17.74 12.84 -18.79
CA LYS A 59 -17.23 14.20 -18.47
C LYS A 59 -15.77 14.19 -18.05
N VAL A 60 -15.30 13.09 -17.44
CA VAL A 60 -14.00 13.03 -16.74
C VAL A 60 -13.06 11.95 -17.29
N VAL A 61 -13.58 10.99 -18.04
CA VAL A 61 -12.78 9.91 -18.63
C VAL A 61 -13.30 9.51 -20.00
N ASP A 62 -12.42 9.01 -20.86
CA ASP A 62 -12.80 8.40 -22.13
C ASP A 62 -13.16 6.93 -21.90
N LEU A 63 -14.46 6.62 -21.95
CA LEU A 63 -14.98 5.28 -21.65
C LEU A 63 -14.51 4.19 -22.62
N GLU A 64 -14.24 4.53 -23.89
CA GLU A 64 -13.78 3.56 -24.89
C GLU A 64 -12.33 3.12 -24.65
N ARG A 65 -11.54 3.98 -23.99
CA ARG A 65 -10.16 3.69 -23.66
C ARG A 65 -10.02 2.90 -22.35
N VAL A 66 -10.98 3.02 -21.43
CA VAL A 66 -10.91 2.36 -20.12
C VAL A 66 -10.60 0.86 -20.22
N PRO A 67 -11.32 0.03 -21.02
CA PRO A 67 -11.04 -1.40 -21.10
C PRO A 67 -9.68 -1.72 -21.74
N LYS A 68 -9.14 -0.81 -22.54
CA LYS A 68 -7.86 -1.01 -23.26
C LYS A 68 -6.66 -0.71 -22.37
N GLU A 69 -6.83 0.22 -21.45
CA GLU A 69 -5.73 0.71 -20.61
C GLU A 69 -5.85 0.25 -19.15
N TYR A 70 -6.95 -0.42 -18.79
CA TYR A 70 -7.15 -0.91 -17.43
C TYR A 70 -6.10 -1.95 -17.04
N ASP A 71 -5.42 -1.70 -15.93
CA ASP A 71 -4.54 -2.66 -15.26
C ASP A 71 -5.12 -2.99 -13.89
N SER A 72 -5.33 -4.28 -13.61
CA SER A 72 -5.94 -4.74 -12.35
C SER A 72 -5.05 -4.53 -11.13
N THR A 73 -3.77 -4.27 -11.34
CA THR A 73 -2.76 -4.18 -10.27
C THR A 73 -2.41 -2.75 -9.88
N ILE A 74 -2.68 -1.77 -10.74
CA ILE A 74 -2.30 -0.38 -10.52
C ILE A 74 -3.36 0.57 -11.07
N SER A 75 -3.65 1.63 -10.33
CA SER A 75 -4.64 2.64 -10.73
C SER A 75 -4.11 3.74 -11.67
N ASP A 76 -2.80 3.80 -11.87
CA ASP A 76 -2.16 4.90 -12.62
C ASP A 76 -2.63 5.05 -14.07
N PRO A 77 -2.88 3.97 -14.85
CA PRO A 77 -3.40 4.13 -16.20
C PRO A 77 -4.76 4.85 -16.21
N ILE A 78 -5.68 4.49 -15.32
CA ILE A 78 -6.98 5.14 -15.23
C ILE A 78 -6.87 6.59 -14.76
N LYS A 79 -5.99 6.86 -13.78
CA LYS A 79 -5.71 8.24 -13.35
C LYS A 79 -5.15 9.08 -14.49
N THR A 80 -4.31 8.49 -15.35
CA THR A 80 -3.76 9.16 -16.53
C THR A 80 -4.87 9.51 -17.52
N LEU A 81 -5.81 8.61 -17.81
CA LEU A 81 -6.95 8.91 -18.65
C LEU A 81 -7.78 10.09 -18.14
N VAL A 82 -8.00 10.17 -16.82
CA VAL A 82 -8.73 11.28 -16.19
C VAL A 82 -7.93 12.59 -16.31
N ARG A 83 -6.61 12.56 -16.16
CA ARG A 83 -5.76 13.75 -16.35
C ARG A 83 -5.76 14.24 -17.78
N GLU A 84 -5.67 13.33 -18.75
CA GLU A 84 -5.71 13.65 -20.18
C GLU A 84 -7.04 14.28 -20.59
N LYS A 85 -8.15 13.85 -19.99
CA LYS A 85 -9.46 14.49 -20.21
C LYS A 85 -9.49 15.92 -19.69
N GLY A 86 -8.68 16.25 -18.66
CA GLY A 86 -8.46 17.63 -18.20
C GLY A 86 -9.61 18.26 -17.42
N ASN A 87 -10.57 17.48 -16.91
CA ASN A 87 -11.79 17.99 -16.27
C ASN A 87 -11.94 17.50 -14.82
N GLN A 88 -10.85 17.50 -14.04
CA GLN A 88 -10.86 16.96 -12.68
C GLN A 88 -11.68 17.79 -11.69
N ASP A 89 -11.83 19.11 -11.93
CA ASP A 89 -12.62 19.98 -11.05
C ASP A 89 -14.10 19.62 -11.09
N TYR A 90 -14.58 19.11 -12.21
CA TYR A 90 -15.94 18.58 -12.34
C TYR A 90 -16.24 17.47 -11.32
N ILE A 91 -15.26 16.65 -10.97
CA ILE A 91 -15.40 15.60 -9.95
C ILE A 91 -15.62 16.24 -8.57
N LYS A 92 -14.93 17.35 -8.26
CA LYS A 92 -15.10 18.04 -6.97
C LYS A 92 -16.48 18.68 -6.85
N GLU A 93 -16.93 19.32 -7.93
CA GLU A 93 -18.23 19.98 -7.99
C GLU A 93 -19.39 18.99 -7.89
N HIS A 94 -19.22 17.78 -8.45
CA HIS A 94 -20.22 16.70 -8.48
C HIS A 94 -19.83 15.50 -7.60
N ALA A 95 -19.12 15.75 -6.49
CA ALA A 95 -18.58 14.67 -5.65
C ALA A 95 -19.64 13.72 -5.09
N LYS A 96 -20.87 14.24 -4.83
CA LYS A 96 -21.99 13.43 -4.32
C LYS A 96 -22.52 12.48 -5.39
N GLU A 97 -22.62 12.94 -6.64
CA GLU A 97 -23.05 12.15 -7.79
C GLU A 97 -22.05 11.03 -8.09
N TYR A 98 -20.76 11.32 -8.08
CA TYR A 98 -19.71 10.30 -8.24
C TYR A 98 -19.68 9.29 -7.10
N LEU A 99 -19.85 9.74 -5.84
CA LEU A 99 -19.95 8.82 -4.70
C LEU A 99 -21.19 7.92 -4.82
N LYS A 100 -22.35 8.50 -5.21
CA LYS A 100 -23.59 7.76 -5.44
C LYS A 100 -23.39 6.70 -6.53
N LEU A 101 -22.82 7.10 -7.68
CA LEU A 101 -22.50 6.20 -8.79
C LEU A 101 -21.61 5.04 -8.33
N TRP A 102 -20.53 5.33 -7.59
CA TRP A 102 -19.63 4.29 -7.07
C TRP A 102 -20.35 3.31 -6.15
N LEU A 103 -21.22 3.79 -5.26
CA LEU A 103 -22.01 2.95 -4.36
C LEU A 103 -23.04 2.10 -5.14
N GLU A 104 -23.75 2.67 -6.10
CA GLU A 104 -24.73 1.97 -6.93
C GLU A 104 -24.08 0.84 -7.73
N LEU A 105 -22.95 1.11 -8.39
CA LEU A 105 -22.19 0.09 -9.10
C LEU A 105 -21.64 -0.97 -8.17
N GLY A 106 -21.20 -0.61 -6.97
CA GLY A 106 -20.74 -1.56 -5.96
C GLY A 106 -21.86 -2.49 -5.47
N MET A 107 -23.08 -1.97 -5.32
CA MET A 107 -24.27 -2.79 -4.99
C MET A 107 -24.72 -3.68 -6.16
N LYS A 108 -24.59 -3.19 -7.39
CA LYS A 108 -24.97 -3.95 -8.60
C LYS A 108 -23.92 -5.02 -8.94
N TYR A 109 -22.63 -4.73 -8.73
CA TYR A 109 -21.49 -5.59 -9.10
C TYR A 109 -20.53 -5.87 -7.94
N PRO A 110 -20.98 -6.39 -6.78
CA PRO A 110 -20.14 -6.55 -5.60
C PRO A 110 -18.98 -7.51 -5.82
N GLY A 111 -19.17 -8.57 -6.63
CA GLY A 111 -18.12 -9.52 -6.99
C GLY A 111 -16.99 -8.88 -7.81
N THR A 112 -17.32 -7.99 -8.74
CA THR A 112 -16.35 -7.24 -9.56
C THR A 112 -15.53 -6.28 -8.70
N TYR A 113 -16.17 -5.57 -7.76
CA TYR A 113 -15.48 -4.71 -6.80
C TYR A 113 -14.52 -5.50 -5.90
N LEU A 114 -14.99 -6.61 -5.35
CA LEU A 114 -14.14 -7.48 -4.53
C LEU A 114 -12.94 -8.01 -5.32
N LYS A 115 -13.15 -8.42 -6.57
CA LYS A 115 -12.08 -8.89 -7.45
C LYS A 115 -11.07 -7.79 -7.74
N ALA A 116 -11.52 -6.57 -8.05
CA ALA A 116 -10.64 -5.42 -8.23
C ALA A 116 -9.79 -5.16 -6.97
N GLN A 117 -10.40 -5.20 -5.78
CA GLN A 117 -9.71 -4.98 -4.52
C GLN A 117 -8.70 -6.11 -4.22
N ILE A 118 -9.05 -7.36 -4.47
CA ILE A 118 -8.14 -8.50 -4.31
C ILE A 118 -6.93 -8.36 -5.23
N ASP A 119 -7.15 -8.10 -6.52
CA ASP A 119 -6.08 -7.95 -7.50
C ASP A 119 -5.13 -6.82 -7.11
N GLN A 120 -5.68 -5.69 -6.66
CA GLN A 120 -4.92 -4.50 -6.30
C GLN A 120 -4.16 -4.63 -4.96
N THR A 121 -4.61 -5.49 -4.05
CA THR A 121 -3.97 -5.66 -2.74
C THR A 121 -3.11 -6.92 -2.65
N ARG A 122 -3.20 -7.81 -3.63
CA ARG A 122 -2.63 -9.17 -3.59
C ARG A 122 -1.16 -9.19 -3.20
N GLY A 123 -0.37 -8.26 -3.68
CA GLY A 123 1.06 -8.20 -3.40
C GLY A 123 1.42 -7.94 -1.93
N PHE A 124 0.50 -7.41 -1.13
CA PHE A 124 0.75 -7.12 0.28
C PHE A 124 0.45 -8.29 1.21
N TRP A 125 -0.30 -9.30 0.76
CA TRP A 125 -0.73 -10.43 1.60
C TRP A 125 -0.53 -11.81 0.97
N CYS A 126 -0.35 -11.92 -0.36
CA CYS A 126 -0.13 -13.20 -1.01
C CYS A 126 1.38 -13.52 -1.02
N PRO A 127 1.84 -14.59 -0.34
CA PRO A 127 3.21 -15.05 -0.46
C PRO A 127 3.51 -15.50 -1.90
N GLY A 128 4.73 -15.27 -2.36
CA GLY A 128 5.14 -15.61 -3.72
C GLY A 128 4.71 -14.63 -4.81
N VAL A 129 4.10 -13.51 -4.43
CA VAL A 129 3.95 -12.36 -5.32
C VAL A 129 5.22 -11.53 -5.24
N GLU A 130 5.99 -11.54 -6.30
CA GLU A 130 7.25 -10.85 -6.37
C GLU A 130 7.06 -9.32 -6.32
N TYR A 131 7.94 -8.67 -5.58
CA TYR A 131 8.17 -7.26 -5.64
C TYR A 131 9.66 -7.00 -5.88
N TRP A 132 9.96 -6.18 -6.85
CA TRP A 132 11.34 -5.76 -7.12
C TRP A 132 11.83 -4.83 -6.01
N ALA A 133 12.35 -5.41 -4.94
CA ALA A 133 12.90 -4.65 -3.82
C ALA A 133 14.18 -3.88 -4.21
N VAL A 134 14.87 -4.35 -5.23
CA VAL A 134 16.13 -3.77 -5.71
C VAL A 134 16.04 -3.55 -7.21
N SER A 135 15.77 -2.32 -7.64
CA SER A 135 16.00 -1.90 -9.02
C SER A 135 17.35 -1.22 -9.10
N THR A 136 18.24 -1.77 -9.91
CA THR A 136 19.55 -1.16 -10.18
C THR A 136 19.56 -0.39 -11.51
N GLU A 137 18.43 -0.33 -12.18
CA GLU A 137 18.29 0.36 -13.46
C GLU A 137 17.96 1.83 -13.27
N VAL A 138 18.62 2.66 -14.04
CA VAL A 138 18.25 4.06 -14.25
C VAL A 138 17.60 4.13 -15.61
N LYS A 139 16.29 4.36 -15.65
CA LYS A 139 15.55 4.52 -16.91
C LYS A 139 16.05 5.75 -17.67
N ASP A 140 15.91 5.72 -18.99
CA ASP A 140 16.17 6.88 -19.85
C ASP A 140 15.47 8.12 -19.33
N ASN A 141 16.21 9.21 -19.18
CA ASN A 141 15.70 10.44 -18.59
C ASN A 141 16.35 11.67 -19.22
N THR A 142 15.65 12.80 -19.13
CA THR A 142 16.11 14.10 -19.67
C THR A 142 17.11 14.82 -18.77
N PHE A 143 17.41 14.27 -17.58
CA PHE A 143 18.31 14.88 -16.58
C PHE A 143 19.75 14.44 -16.74
N GLY A 144 20.05 13.56 -17.70
CA GLY A 144 21.41 13.01 -17.91
C GLY A 144 21.86 12.08 -16.78
N MET A 145 20.94 11.56 -15.96
CA MET A 145 21.27 10.60 -14.93
C MET A 145 21.59 9.25 -15.58
N VAL A 146 22.78 8.73 -15.30
CA VAL A 146 23.23 7.42 -15.75
C VAL A 146 23.67 6.58 -14.55
N ARG A 147 23.55 5.26 -14.71
CA ARG A 147 24.10 4.34 -13.71
C ARG A 147 25.64 4.32 -13.85
N ASP A 148 26.32 4.92 -12.88
CA ASP A 148 27.77 4.85 -12.75
C ASP A 148 28.15 4.08 -11.48
N SER A 149 28.23 2.77 -11.59
CA SER A 149 28.60 1.91 -10.47
C SER A 149 30.11 2.00 -10.20
N LYS A 150 30.47 2.33 -8.95
CA LYS A 150 31.87 2.31 -8.50
C LYS A 150 32.40 0.90 -8.18
N LEU A 151 31.51 -0.10 -8.22
CA LEU A 151 31.92 -1.49 -8.00
C LEU A 151 32.57 -2.07 -9.26
N PRO A 152 33.69 -2.80 -9.16
CA PRO A 152 34.24 -3.55 -10.28
C PRO A 152 33.21 -4.50 -10.90
N SER A 153 33.21 -4.64 -12.21
CA SER A 153 32.23 -5.46 -12.97
C SER A 153 32.13 -6.91 -12.48
N VAL A 154 33.24 -7.49 -12.00
CA VAL A 154 33.26 -8.84 -11.43
C VAL A 154 32.39 -8.95 -10.18
N PHE A 155 32.39 -7.93 -9.30
CA PHE A 155 31.56 -7.90 -8.12
C PHE A 155 30.08 -7.68 -8.49
N GLN A 156 29.80 -6.83 -9.48
CA GLN A 156 28.43 -6.62 -9.98
C GLN A 156 27.86 -7.94 -10.52
N ALA A 157 28.58 -8.61 -11.41
CA ALA A 157 28.18 -9.90 -11.96
C ALA A 157 28.06 -10.99 -10.88
N GLY A 158 28.86 -10.92 -9.82
CA GLY A 158 28.76 -11.82 -8.65
C GLY A 158 27.48 -11.59 -7.88
N LEU A 159 27.12 -10.32 -7.60
CA LEU A 159 25.89 -9.95 -6.92
C LEU A 159 24.65 -10.35 -7.73
N GLU A 160 24.64 -10.08 -9.02
CA GLU A 160 23.55 -10.47 -9.92
C GLU A 160 23.33 -11.99 -9.97
N LYS A 161 24.41 -12.78 -9.94
CA LYS A 161 24.30 -14.25 -9.86
C LYS A 161 23.76 -14.73 -8.52
N VAL A 162 24.19 -14.13 -7.42
CA VAL A 162 23.69 -14.44 -6.08
C VAL A 162 22.21 -14.08 -5.96
N GLU A 163 21.83 -12.90 -6.43
CA GLU A 163 20.44 -12.45 -6.49
C GLU A 163 19.59 -13.41 -7.33
N GLY A 164 20.00 -13.72 -8.57
CA GLY A 164 19.30 -14.67 -9.43
C GLY A 164 19.16 -16.06 -8.83
N PHE A 165 20.19 -16.53 -8.11
CA PHE A 165 20.13 -17.80 -7.38
C PHE A 165 19.03 -17.80 -6.30
N PHE A 166 18.95 -16.74 -5.49
CA PHE A 166 17.92 -16.63 -4.46
C PHE A 166 16.51 -16.49 -5.03
N TYR A 167 16.34 -15.77 -6.15
CA TYR A 167 15.06 -15.70 -6.85
C TYR A 167 14.62 -17.04 -7.44
N ALA A 168 15.56 -17.88 -7.87
CA ALA A 168 15.27 -19.19 -8.43
C ALA A 168 14.98 -20.28 -7.38
N MET A 169 15.24 -20.01 -6.10
CA MET A 169 15.00 -21.00 -5.04
C MET A 169 13.56 -21.00 -4.56
N PRO A 170 12.81 -22.12 -4.71
CA PRO A 170 11.46 -22.25 -4.16
C PRO A 170 11.42 -21.90 -2.67
N VAL A 171 10.38 -21.22 -2.22
CA VAL A 171 10.19 -20.73 -0.83
C VAL A 171 11.09 -19.55 -0.47
N ILE A 172 12.36 -19.52 -0.87
CA ILE A 172 13.26 -18.38 -0.59
C ILE A 172 12.79 -17.14 -1.38
N GLU A 173 12.30 -17.33 -2.61
CA GLU A 173 11.68 -16.26 -3.41
C GLU A 173 10.56 -15.53 -2.65
N TRP A 174 9.84 -16.22 -1.75
CA TRP A 174 8.77 -15.59 -0.97
C TRP A 174 9.26 -14.45 -0.06
N PHE A 175 10.53 -14.49 0.36
CA PHE A 175 11.13 -13.43 1.17
C PHE A 175 11.42 -12.15 0.38
N TRP A 176 11.35 -12.21 -0.96
CA TRP A 176 11.39 -11.04 -1.81
C TRP A 176 10.00 -10.39 -1.98
N GLY A 177 8.94 -11.11 -1.63
CA GLY A 177 7.57 -10.60 -1.62
C GLY A 177 7.19 -10.01 -0.26
N ILE A 178 6.31 -8.99 -0.26
CA ILE A 178 5.82 -8.35 0.97
C ILE A 178 4.91 -9.29 1.76
N GLY A 179 4.14 -10.12 1.07
CA GLY A 179 3.09 -10.96 1.67
C GLY A 179 3.58 -11.87 2.80
N ILE A 180 4.77 -12.45 2.69
CA ILE A 180 5.31 -13.32 3.75
C ILE A 180 5.51 -12.57 5.07
N TYR A 181 5.99 -11.32 5.03
CA TYR A 181 6.21 -10.51 6.22
C TYR A 181 4.88 -10.12 6.89
N THR A 182 3.85 -9.88 6.10
CA THR A 182 2.49 -9.65 6.60
C THR A 182 1.98 -10.86 7.38
N TRP A 183 2.14 -12.07 6.85
CA TRP A 183 1.73 -13.29 7.55
C TRP A 183 2.57 -13.60 8.78
N ILE A 184 3.88 -13.35 8.74
CA ILE A 184 4.73 -13.50 9.93
C ILE A 184 4.26 -12.52 11.03
N ALA A 185 3.98 -11.27 10.71
CA ALA A 185 3.48 -10.29 11.68
C ALA A 185 2.15 -10.75 12.30
N ILE A 186 1.20 -11.24 11.48
CA ILE A 186 -0.08 -11.78 11.94
C ILE A 186 0.13 -13.02 12.81
N ALA A 187 0.98 -13.96 12.41
CA ALA A 187 1.28 -15.17 13.18
C ALA A 187 1.89 -14.83 14.55
N MET A 188 2.86 -13.91 14.59
CA MET A 188 3.51 -13.48 15.83
C MET A 188 2.51 -12.75 16.75
N PHE A 189 1.58 -11.97 16.21
CA PHE A 189 0.48 -11.37 16.95
C PHE A 189 -0.38 -12.44 17.63
N TRP A 190 -0.84 -13.46 16.90
CA TRP A 190 -1.63 -14.55 17.47
C TRP A 190 -0.86 -15.36 18.52
N ILE A 191 0.41 -15.71 18.25
CA ILE A 191 1.27 -16.38 19.22
C ILE A 191 1.40 -15.56 20.52
N SER A 192 1.54 -14.23 20.39
CA SER A 192 1.62 -13.32 21.53
C SER A 192 0.33 -13.26 22.35
N ILE A 193 -0.85 -13.35 21.69
CA ILE A 193 -2.14 -13.47 22.38
C ILE A 193 -2.20 -14.76 23.20
N PHE A 194 -1.89 -15.91 22.59
CA PHE A 194 -1.91 -17.21 23.28
C PHE A 194 -0.92 -17.25 24.44
N LYS A 195 0.22 -16.60 24.31
CA LYS A 195 1.22 -16.49 25.40
C LYS A 195 0.89 -15.39 26.41
N LYS A 196 -0.21 -14.65 26.27
CA LYS A 196 -0.60 -13.51 27.10
C LYS A 196 0.49 -12.44 27.23
N GLN A 197 1.16 -12.15 26.13
CA GLN A 197 2.20 -11.11 26.04
C GLN A 197 1.59 -9.73 25.74
N LYS A 198 2.43 -8.68 25.70
CA LYS A 198 2.00 -7.33 25.36
C LYS A 198 1.70 -7.22 23.87
N ILE A 199 0.44 -7.30 23.47
CA ILE A 199 0.03 -7.26 22.05
C ILE A 199 -0.05 -5.85 21.46
N LEU A 200 -0.05 -4.81 22.30
CA LEU A 200 -0.25 -3.42 21.84
C LEU A 200 0.83 -2.97 20.84
N VAL A 201 2.02 -3.55 20.92
CA VAL A 201 3.15 -3.25 20.03
C VAL A 201 2.90 -3.63 18.58
N PHE A 202 1.98 -4.56 18.31
CA PHE A 202 1.64 -5.00 16.96
C PHE A 202 0.63 -4.06 16.25
N PHE A 203 -0.18 -3.31 17.02
CA PHE A 203 -1.28 -2.52 16.47
C PHE A 203 -0.86 -1.48 15.41
N PRO A 204 0.24 -0.72 15.57
CA PRO A 204 0.64 0.23 14.54
C PRO A 204 0.90 -0.44 13.18
N VAL A 205 1.57 -1.58 13.18
CA VAL A 205 1.91 -2.31 11.94
C VAL A 205 0.68 -2.99 11.35
N LEU A 206 -0.16 -3.60 12.18
CA LEU A 206 -1.43 -4.17 11.72
C LEU A 206 -2.38 -3.10 11.17
N ALA A 207 -2.35 -1.89 11.72
CA ALA A 207 -3.09 -0.76 11.16
C ALA A 207 -2.56 -0.34 9.78
N ILE A 208 -1.24 -0.37 9.57
CA ILE A 208 -0.65 -0.16 8.24
C ILE A 208 -1.14 -1.24 7.27
N VAL A 209 -1.04 -2.52 7.63
CA VAL A 209 -1.55 -3.62 6.79
C VAL A 209 -3.03 -3.40 6.46
N ALA A 210 -3.87 -3.10 7.45
CA ALA A 210 -5.29 -2.84 7.24
C ALA A 210 -5.53 -1.64 6.29
N SER A 211 -4.76 -0.56 6.44
CA SER A 211 -4.86 0.60 5.55
C SER A 211 -4.46 0.27 4.11
N LEU A 212 -3.45 -0.57 3.91
CA LEU A 212 -3.06 -1.05 2.59
C LEU A 212 -4.15 -1.92 1.95
N MET A 213 -4.83 -2.77 2.75
CA MET A 213 -5.96 -3.57 2.25
C MET A 213 -7.14 -2.73 1.79
N ILE A 214 -7.32 -1.53 2.35
CA ILE A 214 -8.47 -0.67 2.07
C ILE A 214 -8.16 0.38 0.99
N ALA A 215 -6.94 0.91 0.97
CA ALA A 215 -6.67 2.17 0.26
C ALA A 215 -5.37 2.17 -0.57
N THR A 216 -4.79 1.01 -0.91
CA THR A 216 -3.58 1.03 -1.74
C THR A 216 -3.89 1.36 -3.20
N PRO A 217 -3.12 2.26 -3.85
CA PRO A 217 -3.28 2.55 -5.28
C PRO A 217 -2.53 1.56 -6.20
N VAL A 218 -1.68 0.69 -5.63
CA VAL A 218 -0.82 -0.26 -6.35
C VAL A 218 -0.74 -1.58 -5.59
N PHE A 219 -0.59 -2.70 -6.32
CA PHE A 219 -0.74 -4.04 -5.77
C PHE A 219 0.44 -4.51 -4.90
N ALA A 220 1.64 -3.96 -5.09
CA ALA A 220 2.84 -4.32 -4.32
C ALA A 220 3.85 -3.18 -4.38
N GLU A 221 3.89 -2.33 -3.37
CA GLU A 221 4.85 -1.23 -3.29
C GLU A 221 5.57 -1.28 -1.95
N PHE A 222 6.85 -1.62 -1.98
CA PHE A 222 7.68 -1.85 -0.80
C PHE A 222 7.72 -0.63 0.14
N ARG A 223 7.76 0.59 -0.40
CA ARG A 223 7.77 1.83 0.41
C ARG A 223 6.56 1.94 1.33
N TYR A 224 5.40 1.43 0.93
CA TYR A 224 4.20 1.43 1.77
C TYR A 224 4.22 0.36 2.84
N ALA A 225 4.87 -0.78 2.58
CA ALA A 225 4.99 -1.90 3.50
C ALA A 225 6.33 -1.93 4.26
N TYR A 226 7.19 -0.94 4.08
CA TYR A 226 8.52 -0.91 4.68
C TYR A 226 8.49 -1.17 6.19
N ALA A 227 7.58 -0.49 6.91
CA ALA A 227 7.43 -0.67 8.35
C ALA A 227 7.04 -2.12 8.72
N VAL A 228 6.25 -2.80 7.89
CA VAL A 228 5.88 -4.21 8.11
C VAL A 228 7.13 -5.09 8.04
N VAL A 229 7.91 -4.93 6.98
CA VAL A 229 9.10 -5.75 6.72
C VAL A 229 10.17 -5.56 7.81
N VAL A 230 10.52 -4.30 8.12
CA VAL A 230 11.60 -4.02 9.09
C VAL A 230 11.26 -4.35 10.54
N THR A 231 9.98 -4.46 10.90
CA THR A 231 9.55 -4.80 12.25
C THR A 231 9.40 -6.31 12.50
N VAL A 232 9.37 -7.12 11.46
CA VAL A 232 9.22 -8.58 11.58
C VAL A 232 10.25 -9.23 12.50
N PRO A 233 11.56 -8.94 12.42
CA PRO A 233 12.55 -9.52 13.35
C PRO A 233 12.20 -9.22 14.82
N PHE A 234 11.72 -8.01 15.09
CA PHE A 234 11.28 -7.61 16.43
C PHE A 234 10.05 -8.40 16.89
N PHE A 235 9.07 -8.60 15.99
CA PHE A 235 7.87 -9.39 16.29
C PHE A 235 8.20 -10.86 16.53
N ILE A 236 9.14 -11.44 15.78
CA ILE A 236 9.64 -12.79 16.03
C ILE A 236 10.28 -12.87 17.43
N ALA A 237 11.11 -11.91 17.79
CA ALA A 237 11.74 -11.88 19.11
C ALA A 237 10.70 -11.82 20.23
N ILE A 238 9.65 -11.01 20.10
CA ILE A 238 8.55 -10.94 21.06
C ILE A 238 7.78 -12.27 21.10
N GLY A 239 7.27 -12.73 19.95
CA GLY A 239 6.46 -13.94 19.88
C GLY A 239 7.19 -15.20 20.35
N CYS A 240 8.51 -15.29 20.12
CA CYS A 240 9.35 -16.40 20.55
C CYS A 240 9.86 -16.28 21.97
N SER A 241 9.77 -15.11 22.63
CA SER A 241 10.27 -14.92 23.99
C SER A 241 9.55 -15.84 25.00
N LYS A 242 10.31 -16.36 25.96
CA LYS A 242 9.76 -17.15 27.06
C LYS A 242 9.24 -16.20 28.14
N LYS A 243 8.04 -16.47 28.67
CA LYS A 243 7.36 -15.66 29.70
C LYS A 243 8.22 -15.41 30.96
N HIS A 244 9.26 -16.23 31.17
CA HIS A 244 10.10 -16.20 32.37
C HIS A 244 11.14 -15.04 32.41
N LEU A 245 11.49 -14.42 31.28
CA LEU A 245 12.46 -13.33 31.28
C LEU A 245 11.95 -12.03 31.92
N ILE A 246 10.63 -11.79 31.87
CA ILE A 246 10.01 -10.56 32.44
C ILE A 246 9.77 -10.69 33.96
N LEU A 247 9.68 -11.90 34.50
CA LEU A 247 9.51 -12.13 35.94
C LEU A 247 10.83 -12.20 36.70
N ALA A 248 11.95 -12.51 36.04
CA ALA A 248 13.28 -12.49 36.66
C ALA A 248 13.70 -11.07 37.05
N ASP A 249 13.37 -10.07 36.25
CA ASP A 249 13.71 -8.66 36.53
C ASP A 249 12.94 -8.10 37.75
N LYS A 250 11.69 -8.54 37.97
CA LYS A 250 10.94 -8.13 39.17
C LYS A 250 11.45 -8.77 40.46
N LYS A 251 12.04 -9.96 40.40
CA LYS A 251 12.62 -10.61 41.59
C LYS A 251 13.98 -10.00 41.97
N ILE A 252 14.77 -9.58 40.99
CA ILE A 252 16.07 -8.92 41.24
C ILE A 252 15.85 -7.56 41.91
N LEU A 253 14.86 -6.76 41.45
CA LEU A 253 14.53 -5.45 42.03
C LEU A 253 13.93 -5.53 43.46
N VAL A 254 13.39 -6.68 43.88
CA VAL A 254 12.87 -6.87 45.24
C VAL A 254 13.97 -7.34 46.22
N TYR A 255 15.02 -7.96 45.72
CA TYR A 255 16.15 -8.37 46.57
C TYR A 255 17.14 -7.24 46.91
N ASP A 256 17.28 -6.24 46.04
CA ASP A 256 18.13 -5.06 46.26
C ASP A 256 17.52 -4.02 47.22
N ASN A 257 16.24 -4.16 47.59
CA ASN A 257 15.57 -3.28 48.58
C ASN A 257 15.42 -3.88 50.01
N ILE A 258 16.09 -5.02 50.28
CA ILE A 258 16.02 -5.71 51.58
C ILE A 258 17.40 -5.84 52.26
N ASN A 259 18.45 -5.19 51.76
CA ASN A 259 19.74 -5.11 52.44
C ASN A 259 20.14 -3.66 52.72
#